data_44fdfd85a304be14c61bd7e8a21940ad
#
_entry.id   44fdfd85a304be14c61bd7e8a21940ad
#
_cell.length_a   1.000
_cell.length_b   1.000
_cell.length_c   1.000
_cell.angle_alpha   90.00
_cell.angle_beta   90.00
_cell.angle_gamma   90.00
#
_symmetry.space_group_name_H-M   'P 1'
#
loop_
_entity.id
_entity.type
_entity.pdbx_description
1 polymer ?
#
loop_
_entity_poly.entity_id
_entity_poly.type
_entity_poly.pdbx_seq_one_letter_code
_entity_poly.pdbx_strand_id
1 'polypeptide(L)'
;GSIRLFRPQFVGGVIDLYKALRDDDKELAVHAYESWGFSGLDKEAIDVLNLWAAFIYAPLLEDRVRPIQQIRNGSAGRELAGQVHTELKRIGGIKPPREFVLMDRAAIGLGSVFMHLGAEVNWHTMFHDLIDDFDTQKLGQRQRDAAKAVGIPDNLLHQDV
;
A
#
# COMPACT_ATOMS: atom_id res chain seq x y z
N GLY A 1 -10.29 7.78 -16.97
CA GLY A 1 -9.54 7.20 -15.85
C GLY A 1 -10.50 6.67 -14.80
N SER A 2 -10.06 5.67 -14.09
CA SER A 2 -10.84 5.09 -12.99
C SER A 2 -10.39 5.71 -11.68
N ILE A 3 -11.35 6.07 -10.84
CA ILE A 3 -11.12 6.50 -9.46
C ILE A 3 -11.52 5.35 -8.56
N ARG A 4 -10.69 5.04 -7.58
CA ARG A 4 -10.99 4.06 -6.53
C ARG A 4 -10.92 4.73 -5.17
N LEU A 5 -11.96 4.53 -4.36
CA LEU A 5 -11.96 4.90 -2.95
C LEU A 5 -11.56 3.65 -2.16
N PHE A 6 -10.46 3.73 -1.43
CA PHE A 6 -10.07 2.67 -0.50
C PHE A 6 -10.84 2.78 0.80
N ARG A 7 -11.19 1.65 1.39
CA ARG A 7 -11.83 1.63 2.71
C ARG A 7 -10.91 2.29 3.75
N PRO A 8 -11.46 3.07 4.70
CA PRO A 8 -10.65 3.72 5.73
C PRO A 8 -9.73 2.77 6.50
N GLN A 9 -10.19 1.54 6.79
CA GLN A 9 -9.41 0.50 7.46
C GLN A 9 -8.22 0.04 6.59
N PHE A 10 -8.42 -0.07 5.27
CA PHE A 10 -7.34 -0.40 4.35
C PHE A 10 -6.24 0.67 4.37
N VAL A 11 -6.63 1.95 4.38
CA VAL A 11 -5.67 3.07 4.49
C VAL A 11 -4.97 3.06 5.86
N GLY A 12 -5.71 2.74 6.94
CA GLY A 12 -5.13 2.51 8.27
C GLY A 12 -4.03 1.45 8.25
N GLY A 13 -4.28 0.31 7.59
CA GLY A 13 -3.30 -0.76 7.43
C GLY A 13 -2.03 -0.34 6.68
N VAL A 14 -2.14 0.60 5.73
CA VAL A 14 -0.94 1.17 5.06
C VAL A 14 -0.05 1.90 6.07
N ILE A 15 -0.66 2.67 6.96
CA ILE A 15 0.06 3.42 8.00
C ILE A 15 0.61 2.48 9.07
N ASP A 16 -0.16 1.47 9.48
CA ASP A 16 0.27 0.49 10.47
C ASP A 16 1.45 -0.34 9.96
N LEU A 17 1.45 -0.73 8.68
CA LEU A 17 2.59 -1.41 8.08
C LEU A 17 3.84 -0.53 8.04
N TYR A 18 3.68 0.77 7.74
CA TYR A 18 4.79 1.73 7.82
C TYR A 18 5.40 1.76 9.23
N LYS A 19 4.55 1.89 10.27
CA LYS A 19 4.99 1.88 11.67
C LYS A 19 5.67 0.56 12.04
N ALA A 20 5.07 -0.56 11.62
CA ALA A 20 5.62 -1.89 11.84
C ALA A 20 7.03 -2.05 11.26
N LEU A 21 7.26 -1.58 10.04
CA LEU A 21 8.57 -1.64 9.41
C LEU A 21 9.58 -0.68 10.05
N ARG A 22 9.13 0.50 10.48
CA ARG A 22 9.97 1.48 11.17
C ARG A 22 10.45 0.96 12.53
N ASP A 23 9.55 0.31 13.27
CA ASP A 23 9.74 -0.07 14.67
C ASP A 23 10.12 -1.58 14.83
N ASP A 24 10.29 -2.31 13.72
CA ASP A 24 10.51 -3.77 13.65
C ASP A 24 9.44 -4.58 14.41
N ASP A 25 8.17 -4.12 14.34
CA ASP A 25 7.02 -4.74 14.99
C ASP A 25 6.34 -5.76 14.06
N LYS A 26 6.68 -7.03 14.26
CA LYS A 26 6.17 -8.13 13.42
C LYS A 26 4.68 -8.40 13.63
N GLU A 27 4.17 -8.19 14.85
CA GLU A 27 2.76 -8.41 15.15
C GLU A 27 1.89 -7.34 14.46
N LEU A 28 2.33 -6.09 14.51
CA LEU A 28 1.67 -4.99 13.81
C LEU A 28 1.72 -5.18 12.28
N ALA A 29 2.80 -5.72 11.72
CA ALA A 29 2.88 -6.03 10.30
C ALA A 29 1.84 -7.09 9.89
N VAL A 30 1.68 -8.16 10.67
CA VAL A 30 0.65 -9.19 10.43
C VAL A 30 -0.74 -8.57 10.51
N HIS A 31 -1.01 -7.77 11.55
CA HIS A 31 -2.28 -7.06 11.70
C HIS A 31 -2.60 -6.16 10.49
N ALA A 32 -1.60 -5.45 9.97
CA ALA A 32 -1.76 -4.63 8.78
C ALA A 32 -2.15 -5.47 7.55
N TYR A 33 -1.52 -6.62 7.32
CA TYR A 33 -1.88 -7.52 6.22
C TYR A 33 -3.30 -8.07 6.36
N GLU A 34 -3.69 -8.47 7.57
CA GLU A 34 -5.05 -8.95 7.87
C GLU A 34 -6.09 -7.84 7.64
N SER A 35 -5.78 -6.59 8.01
CA SER A 35 -6.66 -5.44 7.78
C SER A 35 -6.90 -5.17 6.29
N TRP A 36 -5.98 -5.55 5.43
CA TRP A 36 -6.14 -5.52 3.97
C TRP A 36 -6.98 -6.65 3.42
N GLY A 37 -7.24 -7.69 4.22
CA GLY A 37 -8.05 -8.85 3.86
C GLY A 37 -7.24 -10.09 3.50
N PHE A 38 -5.94 -10.11 3.76
CA PHE A 38 -5.20 -11.36 3.73
C PHE A 38 -5.65 -12.27 4.87
N SER A 39 -5.71 -13.56 4.62
CA SER A 39 -6.09 -14.57 5.61
C SER A 39 -5.26 -15.83 5.45
N GLY A 40 -5.12 -16.60 6.53
CA GLY A 40 -4.37 -17.85 6.52
C GLY A 40 -2.87 -17.64 6.32
N LEU A 41 -2.34 -16.51 6.83
CA LEU A 41 -0.93 -16.17 6.72
C LEU A 41 -0.10 -17.08 7.63
N ASP A 42 0.65 -17.98 7.03
CA ASP A 42 1.73 -18.68 7.71
C ASP A 42 3.05 -17.86 7.66
N LYS A 43 4.07 -18.39 8.29
CA LYS A 43 5.37 -17.72 8.36
C LYS A 43 5.95 -17.44 6.97
N GLU A 44 5.82 -18.38 6.03
CA GLU A 44 6.38 -18.24 4.69
C GLU A 44 5.66 -17.13 3.91
N ALA A 45 4.34 -17.05 4.03
CA ALA A 45 3.54 -15.99 3.43
C ALA A 45 3.89 -14.60 4.00
N ILE A 46 4.09 -14.51 5.32
CA ILE A 46 4.50 -13.27 6.00
C ILE A 46 5.89 -12.85 5.51
N ASP A 47 6.84 -13.77 5.39
CA ASP A 47 8.19 -13.46 4.91
C ASP A 47 8.16 -12.91 3.46
N VAL A 48 7.31 -13.46 2.58
CA VAL A 48 7.12 -12.97 1.21
C VAL A 48 6.48 -11.58 1.19
N LEU A 49 5.46 -11.34 2.00
CA LEU A 49 4.82 -10.02 2.12
C LEU A 49 5.78 -8.98 2.68
N ASN A 50 6.60 -9.36 3.67
CA ASN A 50 7.61 -8.47 4.23
C ASN A 50 8.70 -8.10 3.22
N LEU A 51 9.09 -9.00 2.32
CA LEU A 51 10.01 -8.68 1.23
C LEU A 51 9.44 -7.60 0.30
N TRP A 52 8.16 -7.74 -0.07
CA TRP A 52 7.45 -6.73 -0.86
C TRP A 52 7.35 -5.40 -0.09
N ALA A 53 6.95 -5.45 1.18
CA ALA A 53 6.80 -4.27 2.01
C ALA A 53 8.12 -3.51 2.17
N ALA A 54 9.21 -4.20 2.48
CA ALA A 54 10.54 -3.60 2.59
C ALA A 54 10.94 -2.86 1.31
N PHE A 55 10.63 -3.40 0.14
CA PHE A 55 10.93 -2.74 -1.14
C PHE A 55 10.09 -1.47 -1.36
N ILE A 56 8.77 -1.55 -1.15
CA ILE A 56 7.86 -0.43 -1.43
C ILE A 56 8.03 0.71 -0.40
N TYR A 57 8.27 0.36 0.87
CA TYR A 57 8.36 1.35 1.95
C TYR A 57 9.77 1.91 2.17
N ALA A 58 10.81 1.30 1.59
CA ALA A 58 12.20 1.75 1.77
C ALA A 58 12.41 3.27 1.60
N PRO A 59 11.86 3.93 0.56
CA PRO A 59 12.03 5.38 0.42
C PRO A 59 11.30 6.20 1.48
N LEU A 60 10.26 5.63 2.12
CA LEU A 60 9.47 6.31 3.15
C LEU A 60 10.13 6.23 4.53
N LEU A 61 11.02 5.25 4.74
CA LEU A 61 11.72 5.02 6.01
C LEU A 61 12.99 5.85 6.16
N GLU A 62 13.45 6.51 5.09
CA GLU A 62 14.68 7.30 5.08
C GLU A 62 14.39 8.80 4.95
N ASP A 63 14.61 9.57 6.03
CA ASP A 63 14.44 11.04 6.04
C ASP A 63 15.60 11.72 5.28
N ARG A 64 15.56 11.63 3.96
CA ARG A 64 16.50 12.30 3.06
C ARG A 64 15.95 12.47 1.66
N VAL A 65 16.47 13.44 0.93
CA VAL A 65 16.22 13.58 -0.50
C VAL A 65 16.90 12.44 -1.26
N ARG A 66 16.14 11.71 -2.07
CA ARG A 66 16.61 10.58 -2.87
C ARG A 66 15.67 10.26 -4.02
N PRO A 67 16.12 9.55 -5.07
CA PRO A 67 15.20 8.97 -6.04
C PRO A 67 14.33 7.91 -5.34
N ILE A 68 13.11 7.68 -5.86
CA ILE A 68 12.17 6.73 -5.25
C ILE A 68 12.76 5.30 -5.22
N GLN A 69 13.60 4.96 -6.19
CA GLN A 69 14.37 3.71 -6.21
C GLN A 69 15.80 3.98 -6.66
N GLN A 70 16.76 3.28 -6.08
CA GLN A 70 18.17 3.40 -6.44
C GLN A 70 18.50 2.70 -7.75
N ILE A 71 17.69 1.73 -8.18
CA ILE A 71 17.88 0.96 -9.40
C ILE A 71 17.10 1.63 -10.52
N ARG A 72 17.81 2.15 -11.52
CA ARG A 72 17.24 2.86 -12.68
C ARG A 72 16.38 2.01 -13.63
N ASN A 73 16.26 0.71 -13.41
CA ASN A 73 15.48 -0.18 -14.26
C ASN A 73 14.05 -0.33 -13.70
N GLY A 74 13.08 0.27 -14.37
CA GLY A 74 11.65 0.13 -14.04
C GLY A 74 11.09 -1.31 -14.12
N SER A 75 11.94 -2.32 -14.40
CA SER A 75 11.60 -3.74 -14.35
C SER A 75 11.61 -4.29 -12.92
N ALA A 76 12.48 -3.77 -12.02
CA ALA A 76 12.70 -4.37 -10.70
C ALA A 76 11.41 -4.43 -9.85
N GLY A 77 10.59 -3.37 -9.86
CA GLY A 77 9.30 -3.38 -9.14
C GLY A 77 8.31 -4.39 -9.72
N ARG A 78 8.25 -4.52 -11.06
CA ARG A 78 7.38 -5.50 -11.72
C ARG A 78 7.86 -6.93 -11.50
N GLU A 79 9.16 -7.15 -11.52
CA GLU A 79 9.77 -8.46 -11.25
C GLU A 79 9.48 -8.89 -9.81
N LEU A 80 9.66 -7.99 -8.83
CA LEU A 80 9.36 -8.28 -7.43
C LEU A 80 7.86 -8.56 -7.21
N ALA A 81 6.96 -7.74 -7.77
CA ALA A 81 5.52 -7.98 -7.68
C ALA A 81 5.14 -9.32 -8.32
N GLY A 82 5.76 -9.68 -9.44
CA GLY A 82 5.60 -10.98 -10.10
C GLY A 82 6.09 -12.14 -9.23
N GLN A 83 7.24 -12.00 -8.58
CA GLN A 83 7.79 -12.98 -7.65
C GLN A 83 6.86 -13.17 -6.45
N VAL A 84 6.46 -12.09 -5.78
CA VAL A 84 5.52 -12.12 -4.64
C VAL A 84 4.23 -12.82 -5.02
N HIS A 85 3.64 -12.46 -6.17
CA HIS A 85 2.40 -13.10 -6.64
C HIS A 85 2.58 -14.60 -6.90
N THR A 86 3.70 -14.99 -7.50
CA THR A 86 4.02 -16.39 -7.79
C THR A 86 4.22 -17.19 -6.50
N GLU A 87 4.96 -16.63 -5.54
CA GLU A 87 5.22 -17.27 -4.25
C GLU A 87 3.95 -17.42 -3.41
N LEU A 88 3.10 -16.38 -3.33
CA LEU A 88 1.82 -16.47 -2.62
C LEU A 88 0.90 -17.55 -3.23
N LYS A 89 0.94 -17.74 -4.55
CA LYS A 89 0.22 -18.84 -5.19
C LYS A 89 0.80 -20.21 -4.84
N ARG A 90 2.12 -20.33 -4.79
CA ARG A 90 2.84 -21.58 -4.48
C ARG A 90 2.57 -22.03 -3.05
N ILE A 91 2.59 -21.11 -2.09
CA ILE A 91 2.47 -21.38 -0.65
C ILE A 91 1.09 -21.89 -0.25
N GLY A 92 0.07 -21.74 -1.03
CA GLY A 92 -1.26 -22.28 -0.66
C GLY A 92 -2.41 -21.55 -1.34
N GLY A 93 -2.13 -20.83 -2.39
CA GLY A 93 -3.17 -20.13 -3.16
C GLY A 93 -3.74 -18.92 -2.43
N ILE A 94 -2.97 -18.28 -1.55
CA ILE A 94 -3.35 -17.01 -0.93
C ILE A 94 -3.59 -16.00 -2.06
N LYS A 95 -4.84 -15.59 -2.20
CA LYS A 95 -5.22 -14.59 -3.20
C LYS A 95 -5.02 -13.20 -2.62
N PRO A 96 -4.17 -12.36 -3.24
CA PRO A 96 -4.08 -10.97 -2.83
C PRO A 96 -5.44 -10.29 -2.92
N PRO A 97 -5.87 -9.57 -1.87
CA PRO A 97 -7.12 -8.81 -1.89
C PRO A 97 -7.12 -7.80 -3.04
N ARG A 98 -8.30 -7.53 -3.59
CA ARG A 98 -8.44 -6.63 -4.76
C ARG A 98 -7.89 -5.22 -4.49
N GLU A 99 -8.16 -4.66 -3.32
CA GLU A 99 -7.65 -3.34 -2.93
C GLU A 99 -6.13 -3.32 -2.88
N PHE A 100 -5.51 -4.39 -2.34
CA PHE A 100 -4.05 -4.55 -2.34
C PHE A 100 -3.48 -4.53 -3.77
N VAL A 101 -4.04 -5.31 -4.68
CA VAL A 101 -3.57 -5.37 -6.08
C VAL A 101 -3.69 -4.02 -6.77
N LEU A 102 -4.76 -3.26 -6.50
CA LEU A 102 -4.96 -1.93 -7.07
C LEU A 102 -3.97 -0.90 -6.52
N MET A 103 -3.72 -0.94 -5.21
CA MET A 103 -2.71 -0.10 -4.55
C MET A 103 -1.31 -0.38 -5.09
N ASP A 104 -0.93 -1.67 -5.15
CA ASP A 104 0.37 -2.10 -5.65
C ASP A 104 0.62 -1.63 -7.09
N ARG A 105 -0.36 -1.78 -7.97
CA ARG A 105 -0.28 -1.25 -9.34
C ARG A 105 -0.11 0.26 -9.39
N ALA A 106 -0.82 1.00 -8.54
CA ALA A 106 -0.69 2.45 -8.47
C ALA A 106 0.71 2.86 -7.97
N ALA A 107 1.21 2.20 -6.93
CA ALA A 107 2.55 2.47 -6.38
C ALA A 107 3.65 2.19 -7.42
N ILE A 108 3.60 1.04 -8.10
CA ILE A 108 4.57 0.68 -9.14
C ILE A 108 4.46 1.64 -10.34
N GLY A 109 3.24 1.97 -10.76
CA GLY A 109 3.00 2.89 -11.88
C GLY A 109 3.54 4.29 -11.60
N LEU A 110 3.22 4.87 -10.44
CA LEU A 110 3.72 6.18 -10.03
C LEU A 110 5.23 6.16 -9.80
N GLY A 111 5.75 5.13 -9.17
CA GLY A 111 7.20 4.95 -8.99
C GLY A 111 7.94 4.96 -10.34
N SER A 112 7.39 4.31 -11.36
CA SER A 112 7.93 4.33 -12.71
C SER A 112 7.94 5.73 -13.34
N VAL A 113 6.90 6.51 -13.12
CA VAL A 113 6.84 7.91 -13.59
C VAL A 113 7.90 8.75 -12.90
N PHE A 114 8.03 8.67 -11.58
CA PHE A 114 9.05 9.41 -10.84
C PHE A 114 10.47 9.04 -11.25
N MET A 115 10.73 7.76 -11.53
CA MET A 115 12.02 7.32 -12.06
C MET A 115 12.29 7.89 -13.45
N HIS A 116 11.31 7.95 -14.33
CA HIS A 116 11.42 8.52 -15.67
C HIS A 116 11.72 10.03 -15.64
N LEU A 117 11.11 10.72 -14.68
CA LEU A 117 11.34 12.16 -14.46
C LEU A 117 12.66 12.43 -13.73
N GLY A 118 13.36 11.42 -13.25
CA GLY A 118 14.56 11.58 -12.40
C GLY A 118 14.24 12.34 -11.11
N ALA A 119 13.02 12.18 -10.57
CA ALA A 119 12.57 12.93 -9.41
C ALA A 119 13.35 12.51 -8.15
N GLU A 120 13.95 13.50 -7.50
CA GLU A 120 14.62 13.36 -6.21
C GLU A 120 13.94 14.26 -5.19
N VAL A 121 13.24 13.66 -4.25
CA VAL A 121 12.51 14.35 -3.19
C VAL A 121 12.68 13.61 -1.87
N ASN A 122 12.32 14.27 -0.77
CA ASN A 122 12.22 13.61 0.52
C ASN A 122 10.85 12.90 0.62
N TRP A 123 10.83 11.61 0.26
CA TRP A 123 9.62 10.78 0.28
C TRP A 123 9.10 10.56 1.70
N HIS A 124 9.99 10.53 2.69
CA HIS A 124 9.65 10.43 4.11
C HIS A 124 8.81 11.64 4.54
N THR A 125 9.30 12.85 4.31
CA THR A 125 8.56 14.07 4.67
C THR A 125 7.23 14.16 3.95
N MET A 126 7.21 13.89 2.63
CA MET A 126 5.94 13.87 1.86
C MET A 126 4.92 12.88 2.43
N PHE A 127 5.37 11.70 2.86
CA PHE A 127 4.48 10.70 3.43
C PHE A 127 3.98 11.15 4.80
N HIS A 128 4.83 11.69 5.66
CA HIS A 128 4.46 12.21 6.97
C HIS A 128 3.45 13.36 6.88
N ASP A 129 3.60 14.27 5.93
CA ASP A 129 2.62 15.34 5.69
C ASP A 129 1.20 14.80 5.38
N LEU A 130 1.10 13.58 4.89
CA LEU A 130 -0.17 12.92 4.58
C LEU A 130 -0.74 12.12 5.73
N ILE A 131 0.09 11.60 6.65
CA ILE A 131 -0.34 10.62 7.66
C ILE A 131 -0.36 11.15 9.08
N ASP A 132 0.34 12.25 9.40
CA ASP A 132 0.48 12.73 10.79
C ASP A 132 -0.87 13.05 11.47
N ASP A 133 -1.84 13.57 10.71
CA ASP A 133 -3.19 13.85 11.19
C ASP A 133 -4.22 12.81 10.73
N PHE A 134 -3.78 11.62 10.32
CA PHE A 134 -4.69 10.61 9.80
C PHE A 134 -5.61 10.07 10.89
N ASP A 135 -6.91 10.06 10.56
CA ASP A 135 -7.97 9.50 11.38
C ASP A 135 -8.95 8.71 10.50
N THR A 136 -9.08 7.43 10.80
CA THR A 136 -9.94 6.49 10.06
C THR A 136 -11.41 6.94 10.02
N GLN A 137 -11.92 7.49 11.11
CA GLN A 137 -13.33 7.94 11.21
C GLN A 137 -13.55 9.21 10.39
N LYS A 138 -12.63 10.16 10.49
CA LYS A 138 -12.65 11.40 9.67
C LYS A 138 -12.57 11.09 8.19
N LEU A 139 -11.72 10.16 7.76
CA LEU A 139 -11.65 9.72 6.37
C LEU A 139 -12.99 9.12 5.92
N GLY A 140 -13.57 8.20 6.71
CA GLY A 140 -14.85 7.59 6.39
C GLY A 140 -15.98 8.62 6.28
N GLN A 141 -16.03 9.60 7.18
CA GLN A 141 -17.00 10.67 7.10
C GLN A 141 -16.82 11.52 5.84
N ARG A 142 -15.60 11.93 5.53
CA ARG A 142 -15.30 12.69 4.31
C ARG A 142 -15.68 11.95 3.03
N GLN A 143 -15.49 10.62 2.99
CA GLN A 143 -15.89 9.80 1.85
C GLN A 143 -17.40 9.76 1.69
N ARG A 144 -18.18 9.60 2.79
CA ARG A 144 -19.65 9.64 2.77
C ARG A 144 -20.17 11.00 2.31
N ASP A 145 -19.61 12.09 2.83
CA ASP A 145 -20.02 13.45 2.48
C ASP A 145 -19.77 13.74 0.99
N ALA A 146 -18.61 13.33 0.47
CA ALA A 146 -18.28 13.45 -0.94
C ALA A 146 -19.21 12.62 -1.84
N ALA A 147 -19.51 11.38 -1.46
CA ALA A 147 -20.46 10.52 -2.17
C ALA A 147 -21.87 11.12 -2.22
N LYS A 148 -22.35 11.60 -1.07
CA LYS A 148 -23.64 12.27 -0.97
C LYS A 148 -23.73 13.51 -1.84
N ALA A 149 -22.66 14.30 -1.90
CA ALA A 149 -22.61 15.52 -2.73
C ALA A 149 -22.76 15.24 -4.24
N VAL A 150 -22.36 14.04 -4.69
CA VAL A 150 -22.46 13.62 -6.11
C VAL A 150 -23.56 12.57 -6.35
N GLY A 151 -24.41 12.31 -5.35
CA GLY A 151 -25.57 11.41 -5.47
C GLY A 151 -25.21 9.93 -5.49
N ILE A 152 -24.06 9.53 -4.96
CA ILE A 152 -23.68 8.12 -4.81
C ILE A 152 -24.22 7.61 -3.46
N PRO A 153 -25.05 6.55 -3.45
CA PRO A 153 -25.54 5.95 -2.22
C PRO A 153 -24.40 5.33 -1.38
N ASP A 154 -24.49 5.43 -0.05
CA ASP A 154 -23.46 4.91 0.88
C ASP A 154 -23.16 3.42 0.66
N ASN A 155 -24.17 2.62 0.34
CA ASN A 155 -23.99 1.19 0.08
C ASN A 155 -23.18 0.86 -1.18
N LEU A 156 -22.90 1.85 -2.03
CA LEU A 156 -22.06 1.70 -3.23
C LEU A 156 -20.62 2.18 -3.03
N LEU A 157 -20.32 2.85 -1.91
CA LEU A 157 -19.01 3.46 -1.67
C LEU A 157 -17.84 2.46 -1.71
N HIS A 158 -18.08 1.24 -1.24
CA HIS A 158 -17.04 0.22 -1.09
C HIS A 158 -17.48 -1.14 -1.67
N GLN A 159 -18.47 -1.14 -2.59
CA GLN A 159 -18.83 -2.38 -3.26
C GLN A 159 -17.75 -2.79 -4.24
N ASP A 160 -17.41 -4.07 -4.19
CA ASP A 160 -16.60 -4.71 -5.20
C ASP A 160 -17.44 -4.85 -6.49
N VAL A 161 -17.19 -3.97 -7.45
CA VAL A 161 -17.74 -4.05 -8.81
C VAL A 161 -16.85 -4.95 -9.64
#